data_6cd1d644ec2316e4e9630ab146d6d8bf
#
_entry.id   6cd1d644ec2316e4e9630ab146d6d8bf
#
_cell.length_a   1.000
_cell.length_b   1.000
_cell.length_c   1.000
_cell.angle_alpha   90.00
_cell.angle_beta   90.00
_cell.angle_gamma   90.00
#
_symmetry.space_group_name_H-M   'P 1'
#
loop_
_entity.id
_entity.type
_entity.pdbx_description
1 polymer ?
#
loop_
_entity_poly.entity_id
_entity_poly.type
_entity_poly.pdbx_seq_one_letter_code
_entity_poly.pdbx_strand_id
1 'polypeptide(L)'
;MAILKMLDTTELEQFATSLAEDLARRFPPASEARTDAGAQHQIKVILDGLSARAVRYHEQRKLGIYKKAKLANVFRWKLADLGYSDGFVERATKQVVTFLAVKRKG
;
A
#
# COMPACT_ATOMS: atom_id res chain seq x y z
N MET A 1 -18.54 18.02 14.05
CA MET A 1 -17.39 18.55 14.77
C MET A 1 -16.15 18.40 13.91
N ALA A 2 -15.46 19.51 13.68
CA ALA A 2 -14.32 19.54 12.76
C ALA A 2 -13.19 18.61 13.19
N ILE A 3 -12.93 18.53 14.49
CA ILE A 3 -11.83 17.71 14.99
C ILE A 3 -12.05 16.22 14.77
N LEU A 4 -13.31 15.77 14.94
CA LEU A 4 -13.63 14.37 14.68
C LEU A 4 -13.48 14.05 13.20
N LYS A 5 -13.87 15.00 12.35
CA LYS A 5 -13.74 14.81 10.91
C LYS A 5 -12.28 14.71 10.49
N MET A 6 -11.41 15.50 11.12
CA MET A 6 -9.98 15.45 10.84
C MET A 6 -9.35 14.12 11.23
N LEU A 7 -9.90 13.46 12.25
CA LEU A 7 -9.39 12.19 12.74
C LEU A 7 -10.05 10.98 12.08
N ASP A 8 -11.08 11.22 11.27
CA ASP A 8 -11.77 10.14 10.58
C ASP A 8 -10.88 9.60 9.47
N THR A 9 -10.53 8.33 9.56
CA THR A 9 -9.68 7.66 8.59
C THR A 9 -10.41 6.54 7.85
N THR A 10 -11.74 6.54 7.90
CA THR A 10 -12.53 5.46 7.28
C THR A 10 -12.26 5.33 5.79
N GLU A 11 -12.31 6.44 5.06
CA GLU A 11 -12.05 6.41 3.62
C GLU A 11 -10.62 5.95 3.33
N LEU A 12 -9.67 6.44 4.12
CA LEU A 12 -8.27 6.07 3.99
C LEU A 12 -8.07 4.58 4.20
N GLU A 13 -8.73 4.02 5.22
CA GLU A 13 -8.64 2.59 5.51
C GLU A 13 -9.23 1.76 4.39
N GLN A 14 -10.34 2.20 3.82
CA GLN A 14 -10.96 1.53 2.69
C GLN A 14 -10.04 1.56 1.48
N PHE A 15 -9.38 2.68 1.25
CA PHE A 15 -8.43 2.80 0.15
C PHE A 15 -7.25 1.86 0.34
N ALA A 16 -6.64 1.85 1.53
CA ALA A 16 -5.51 0.97 1.82
C ALA A 16 -5.89 -0.50 1.67
N THR A 17 -7.09 -0.86 2.15
CA THR A 17 -7.59 -2.22 2.01
C THR A 17 -7.75 -2.59 0.54
N SER A 18 -8.26 -1.67 -0.28
CA SER A 18 -8.43 -1.93 -1.71
C SER A 18 -7.10 -2.15 -2.42
N LEU A 19 -6.04 -1.47 -1.99
CA LEU A 19 -4.71 -1.70 -2.55
C LEU A 19 -4.25 -3.12 -2.26
N ALA A 20 -4.42 -3.58 -1.02
CA ALA A 20 -4.01 -4.92 -0.63
C ALA A 20 -4.82 -5.98 -1.37
N GLU A 21 -6.12 -5.76 -1.50
CA GLU A 21 -6.98 -6.71 -2.20
C GLU A 21 -6.67 -6.76 -3.69
N ASP A 22 -6.32 -5.62 -4.29
CA ASP A 22 -5.94 -5.60 -5.69
C ASP A 22 -4.65 -6.38 -5.91
N LEU A 23 -3.68 -6.22 -5.00
CA LEU A 23 -2.45 -7.01 -5.05
C LEU A 23 -2.78 -8.50 -4.98
N ALA A 24 -3.67 -8.90 -4.07
CA ALA A 24 -4.00 -10.31 -3.89
C ALA A 24 -4.68 -10.90 -5.13
N ARG A 25 -5.44 -10.10 -5.86
CA ARG A 25 -6.07 -10.60 -7.09
C ARG A 25 -5.03 -10.88 -8.17
N ARG A 26 -3.99 -10.06 -8.25
CA ARG A 26 -2.99 -10.17 -9.31
C ARG A 26 -1.82 -11.07 -8.94
N PHE A 27 -1.50 -11.15 -7.67
CA PHE A 27 -0.36 -11.92 -7.18
C PHE A 27 -0.75 -12.51 -5.83
N PRO A 28 -1.60 -13.56 -5.82
CA PRO A 28 -2.09 -14.12 -4.56
C PRO A 28 -0.95 -14.69 -3.71
N PRO A 29 -1.18 -14.86 -2.39
CA PRO A 29 -0.12 -15.36 -1.50
C PRO A 29 0.54 -16.63 -1.98
N ALA A 30 -0.19 -17.54 -2.61
CA ALA A 30 0.40 -18.77 -3.14
C ALA A 30 1.47 -18.50 -4.21
N SER A 31 1.40 -17.34 -4.86
CA SER A 31 2.37 -16.99 -5.90
C SER A 31 3.74 -16.63 -5.32
N GLU A 32 3.85 -16.42 -4.00
CA GLU A 32 5.15 -16.17 -3.39
C GLU A 32 6.15 -17.31 -3.61
N ALA A 33 5.64 -18.52 -3.82
CA ALA A 33 6.50 -19.67 -4.08
C ALA A 33 7.23 -19.57 -5.42
N ARG A 34 6.74 -18.72 -6.31
CA ARG A 34 7.37 -18.50 -7.60
C ARG A 34 8.54 -17.53 -7.47
N THR A 35 9.73 -17.98 -7.79
CA THR A 35 10.95 -17.18 -7.69
C THR A 35 11.56 -16.88 -9.05
N ASP A 36 10.89 -17.27 -10.14
CA ASP A 36 11.39 -17.03 -11.48
C ASP A 36 11.38 -15.54 -11.86
N ALA A 37 12.14 -15.21 -12.89
CA ALA A 37 12.26 -13.81 -13.32
C ALA A 37 10.92 -13.20 -13.74
N GLY A 38 10.04 -14.00 -14.36
CA GLY A 38 8.72 -13.52 -14.75
C GLY A 38 7.89 -13.10 -13.56
N ALA A 39 7.90 -13.89 -12.48
CA ALA A 39 7.17 -13.57 -11.27
C ALA A 39 7.75 -12.32 -10.59
N GLN A 40 9.09 -12.21 -10.56
CA GLN A 40 9.74 -11.05 -9.97
C GLN A 40 9.39 -9.77 -10.73
N HIS A 41 9.36 -9.85 -12.05
CA HIS A 41 8.98 -8.72 -12.87
C HIS A 41 7.51 -8.35 -12.63
N GLN A 42 6.64 -9.33 -12.57
CA GLN A 42 5.22 -9.13 -12.35
C GLN A 42 4.96 -8.39 -11.04
N ILE A 43 5.59 -8.85 -9.95
CA ILE A 43 5.38 -8.22 -8.66
C ILE A 43 5.92 -6.79 -8.63
N LYS A 44 7.04 -6.55 -9.33
CA LYS A 44 7.58 -5.20 -9.42
C LYS A 44 6.59 -4.26 -10.09
N VAL A 45 6.04 -4.68 -11.22
CA VAL A 45 5.07 -3.86 -11.97
C VAL A 45 3.84 -3.58 -11.11
N ILE A 46 3.33 -4.60 -10.42
CA ILE A 46 2.16 -4.44 -9.57
C ILE A 46 2.43 -3.47 -8.42
N LEU A 47 3.55 -3.65 -7.73
CA LEU A 47 3.89 -2.78 -6.60
C LEU A 47 4.14 -1.35 -7.03
N ASP A 48 4.78 -1.15 -8.18
CA ASP A 48 4.99 0.20 -8.71
C ASP A 48 3.65 0.88 -8.99
N GLY A 49 2.71 0.15 -9.56
CA GLY A 49 1.39 0.69 -9.86
C GLY A 49 0.60 1.04 -8.61
N LEU A 50 0.65 0.16 -7.60
CA LEU A 50 -0.04 0.41 -6.33
C LEU A 50 0.58 1.62 -5.62
N SER A 51 1.89 1.72 -5.65
CA SER A 51 2.59 2.83 -5.01
C SER A 51 2.25 4.15 -5.70
N ALA A 52 2.16 4.15 -7.02
CA ALA A 52 1.75 5.34 -7.77
C ALA A 52 0.33 5.77 -7.41
N ARG A 53 -0.57 4.80 -7.23
CA ARG A 53 -1.94 5.11 -6.81
C ARG A 53 -1.96 5.72 -5.41
N ALA A 54 -1.13 5.21 -4.51
CA ALA A 54 -1.02 5.75 -3.16
C ALA A 54 -0.52 7.19 -3.18
N VAL A 55 0.45 7.49 -4.04
CA VAL A 55 0.97 8.85 -4.18
C VAL A 55 -0.11 9.80 -4.70
N ARG A 56 -0.85 9.36 -5.72
CA ARG A 56 -1.95 10.19 -6.24
C ARG A 56 -3.01 10.46 -5.18
N TYR A 57 -3.35 9.45 -4.41
CA TYR A 57 -4.30 9.60 -3.31
C TYR A 57 -3.81 10.63 -2.31
N HIS A 58 -2.53 10.51 -1.94
CA HIS A 58 -1.89 11.46 -1.04
C HIS A 58 -1.92 12.88 -1.60
N GLU A 59 -1.57 13.04 -2.88
CA GLU A 59 -1.51 14.36 -3.49
C GLU A 59 -2.88 15.02 -3.56
N GLN A 60 -3.91 14.25 -3.87
CA GLN A 60 -5.26 14.77 -3.96
C GLN A 60 -5.82 15.19 -2.60
N ARG A 61 -5.43 14.49 -1.54
CA ARG A 61 -5.97 14.70 -0.20
C ARG A 61 -5.00 15.37 0.75
N LYS A 62 -3.76 15.55 0.33
CA LYS A 62 -2.72 16.20 1.13
C LYS A 62 -2.59 15.53 2.49
N LEU A 63 -2.31 14.25 2.47
CA LEU A 63 -2.20 13.46 3.70
C LEU A 63 -1.01 13.95 4.53
N GLY A 64 -1.26 14.18 5.82
CA GLY A 64 -0.19 14.46 6.76
C GLY A 64 0.51 13.19 7.19
N ILE A 65 1.49 13.35 8.07
CA ILE A 65 2.30 12.23 8.55
C ILE A 65 1.44 11.13 9.19
N TYR A 66 0.48 11.53 10.02
CA TYR A 66 -0.38 10.57 10.69
C TYR A 66 -1.15 9.71 9.69
N LYS A 67 -1.76 10.35 8.69
CA LYS A 67 -2.58 9.61 7.73
C LYS A 67 -1.73 8.76 6.79
N LYS A 68 -0.52 9.20 6.43
CA LYS A 68 0.38 8.37 5.64
C LYS A 68 0.78 7.12 6.42
N ALA A 69 1.08 7.27 7.71
CA ALA A 69 1.42 6.13 8.56
C ALA A 69 0.22 5.19 8.70
N LYS A 70 -0.97 5.74 8.84
CA LYS A 70 -2.19 4.93 8.95
C LYS A 70 -2.43 4.12 7.69
N LEU A 71 -2.26 4.74 6.53
CA LEU A 71 -2.41 4.05 5.25
C LEU A 71 -1.45 2.86 5.16
N ALA A 72 -0.18 3.09 5.50
CA ALA A 72 0.83 2.04 5.45
C ALA A 72 0.51 0.91 6.42
N ASN A 73 0.06 1.23 7.63
CA ASN A 73 -0.28 0.22 8.63
C ASN A 73 -1.47 -0.63 8.22
N VAL A 74 -2.51 -0.02 7.67
CA VAL A 74 -3.69 -0.77 7.23
C VAL A 74 -3.31 -1.69 6.07
N PHE A 75 -2.53 -1.18 5.12
CA PHE A 75 -2.05 -1.96 3.99
C PHE A 75 -1.26 -3.17 4.49
N ARG A 76 -0.35 -2.95 5.41
CA ARG A 76 0.49 -3.99 5.99
C ARG A 76 -0.34 -5.06 6.68
N TRP A 77 -1.27 -4.65 7.53
CA TRP A 77 -2.10 -5.59 8.28
C TRP A 77 -2.97 -6.41 7.35
N LYS A 78 -3.52 -5.76 6.32
CA LYS A 78 -4.39 -6.47 5.39
C LYS A 78 -3.60 -7.52 4.61
N LEU A 79 -2.39 -7.20 4.19
CA LEU A 79 -1.53 -8.19 3.50
C LEU A 79 -1.26 -9.39 4.42
N ALA A 80 -0.96 -9.13 5.68
CA ALA A 80 -0.72 -10.22 6.63
C ALA A 80 -1.99 -11.07 6.80
N ASP A 81 -3.15 -10.43 6.90
CA ASP A 81 -4.42 -11.14 7.02
C ASP A 81 -4.72 -12.00 5.80
N LEU A 82 -4.30 -11.56 4.63
CA LEU A 82 -4.53 -12.30 3.39
C LEU A 82 -3.61 -13.51 3.26
N GLY A 83 -2.58 -13.62 4.09
CA GLY A 83 -1.73 -14.80 4.15
C GLY A 83 -0.35 -14.65 3.55
N TYR A 84 0.08 -13.43 3.21
CA TYR A 84 1.44 -13.22 2.73
C TYR A 84 2.45 -13.42 3.86
N SER A 85 3.66 -13.84 3.49
CA SER A 85 4.75 -14.00 4.44
C SER A 85 5.19 -12.64 4.99
N ASP A 86 5.82 -12.67 6.17
CA ASP A 86 6.33 -11.45 6.80
C ASP A 86 7.28 -10.70 5.89
N GLY A 87 8.18 -11.42 5.21
CA GLY A 87 9.14 -10.79 4.32
C GLY A 87 8.47 -10.06 3.16
N PHE A 88 7.44 -10.67 2.58
CA PHE A 88 6.70 -10.03 1.49
C PHE A 88 5.96 -8.81 1.99
N VAL A 89 5.29 -8.93 3.14
CA VAL A 89 4.55 -7.82 3.74
C VAL A 89 5.47 -6.61 3.96
N GLU A 90 6.66 -6.88 4.53
CA GLU A 90 7.62 -5.80 4.78
C GLU A 90 8.11 -5.16 3.47
N ARG A 91 8.41 -5.97 2.48
CA ARG A 91 8.89 -5.48 1.18
C ARG A 91 7.84 -4.59 0.52
N ALA A 92 6.61 -5.06 0.44
CA ALA A 92 5.54 -4.31 -0.22
C ALA A 92 5.22 -3.02 0.53
N THR A 93 5.13 -3.11 1.85
CA THR A 93 4.83 -1.94 2.67
C THR A 93 5.93 -0.90 2.58
N LYS A 94 7.18 -1.34 2.64
CA LYS A 94 8.33 -0.45 2.55
C LYS A 94 8.32 0.32 1.23
N GLN A 95 7.96 -0.34 0.13
CA GLN A 95 7.93 0.34 -1.15
C GLN A 95 6.87 1.44 -1.18
N VAL A 96 5.66 1.15 -0.68
CA VAL A 96 4.60 2.16 -0.62
C VAL A 96 5.03 3.33 0.25
N VAL A 97 5.62 3.04 1.42
CA VAL A 97 6.09 4.09 2.33
C VAL A 97 7.16 4.95 1.68
N THR A 98 8.10 4.31 0.99
CA THR A 98 9.17 5.03 0.30
C THR A 98 8.61 5.98 -0.75
N PHE A 99 7.64 5.53 -1.54
CA PHE A 99 7.01 6.39 -2.53
C PHE A 99 6.28 7.56 -1.89
N LEU A 100 5.57 7.31 -0.78
CA LEU A 100 4.85 8.37 -0.07
C LEU A 100 5.79 9.39 0.57
N ALA A 101 7.00 8.96 0.93
CA ALA A 101 7.97 9.83 1.59
C ALA A 101 8.77 10.68 0.60
N VAL A 102 8.77 10.34 -0.69
CA VAL A 102 9.52 11.10 -1.67
C VAL A 102 8.89 12.48 -1.85
N LYS A 103 9.73 13.52 -1.70
CA LYS A 103 9.25 14.88 -1.90
C LYS A 103 9.15 15.18 -3.37
N ARG A 104 8.00 15.68 -3.76
CA ARG A 104 7.77 16.07 -5.14
C ARG A 104 8.18 17.50 -5.32
N LYS A 105 8.88 17.77 -6.38
CA LYS A 105 9.26 19.15 -6.71
C LYS A 105 8.19 19.77 -7.59
N GLY A 106 7.82 20.92 -7.22
CA GLY A 106 6.93 21.73 -8.04
C GLY A 106 5.53 21.52 -7.79
#